data_fc686edd01b83756f84f40c4e61b9377
#
_entry.id   fc686edd01b83756f84f40c4e61b9377
#
_cell.length_a   1.000
_cell.length_b   1.000
_cell.length_c   1.000
_cell.angle_alpha   90.00
_cell.angle_beta   90.00
_cell.angle_gamma   90.00
#
_symmetry.space_group_name_H-M   'P 1'
#
loop_
_entity.id
_entity.type
_entity.pdbx_description
1 polymer ?
#
loop_
_entity_poly.entity_id
_entity_poly.type
_entity_poly.pdbx_seq_one_letter_code
_entity_poly.pdbx_strand_id
1 'polypeptide(L)'
;MAAIFRLIAVALLFLGVTAGMAMTIVPHFLDRIYYTGPASGHFDTERFFNPDGDTDTAAPPTGGSRAGFFWNAMTGRDGRPVWPDAVPIHAAKPAELLQPLPAPPVFTVATPAQAAATPMVATWIGHASVLVQTPGLNILTDPVWADHSGPFGFGPKRVAAPGIAFADLPHVDLILLSHNHYDHLDLSTLKRLWARDRPLIVTSLGNDAILRSRGIPAVAADWDQAVTVAGRPRVGANTYWGRPVRVHVTRNHHWGSRWFADRNRALWSSFVVTLPGGNLFFAGDTGMGDGRWPVEAAALGPIRLALIPIGAFRFVTGQMASGSHIGPPQAVQVFERLRAATAIPIHWGTFRLSYEGYRTPPGLLKAAMACAGRTGFAPVAIGRPTAIAPVGAEAVATTTSDAVMVRCMDTPAVRVLR
;
A
#
# COMPACT_ATOMS: atom_id res chain seq x y z
N MET A 1 47.80 31.33 -17.17
CA MET A 1 47.42 29.94 -16.81
C MET A 1 47.23 29.76 -15.28
N ALA A 2 48.21 30.12 -14.42
CA ALA A 2 48.09 29.95 -12.97
C ALA A 2 46.89 30.71 -12.31
N ALA A 3 46.53 31.89 -12.80
CA ALA A 3 45.37 32.66 -12.29
C ALA A 3 44.03 31.95 -12.60
N ILE A 4 43.91 31.38 -13.79
CA ILE A 4 42.71 30.61 -14.22
C ILE A 4 42.58 29.34 -13.39
N PHE A 5 43.68 28.61 -13.14
CA PHE A 5 43.69 27.43 -12.29
C PHE A 5 43.25 27.76 -10.82
N ARG A 6 43.74 28.88 -10.27
CA ARG A 6 43.33 29.33 -8.93
C ARG A 6 41.85 29.69 -8.89
N LEU A 7 41.32 30.35 -9.90
CA LEU A 7 39.90 30.70 -9.99
C LEU A 7 39.01 29.47 -10.07
N ILE A 8 39.40 28.48 -10.91
CA ILE A 8 38.69 27.19 -10.99
C ILE A 8 38.73 26.44 -9.65
N ALA A 9 39.91 26.37 -9.00
CA ALA A 9 40.05 25.71 -7.69
C ALA A 9 39.17 26.37 -6.60
N VAL A 10 39.15 27.70 -6.57
CA VAL A 10 38.29 28.45 -5.64
C VAL A 10 36.81 28.22 -5.94
N ALA A 11 36.41 28.21 -7.21
CA ALA A 11 35.03 27.93 -7.61
C ALA A 11 34.58 26.48 -7.23
N LEU A 12 35.48 25.51 -7.48
CA LEU A 12 35.21 24.12 -7.09
C LEU A 12 35.14 23.94 -5.58
N LEU A 13 36.03 24.60 -4.83
CA LEU A 13 35.98 24.61 -3.34
C LEU A 13 34.68 25.22 -2.84
N PHE A 14 34.32 26.39 -3.39
CA PHE A 14 33.04 27.07 -3.02
C PHE A 14 31.85 26.19 -3.32
N LEU A 15 31.78 25.56 -4.51
CA LEU A 15 30.70 24.62 -4.87
C LEU A 15 30.68 23.40 -3.93
N GLY A 16 31.86 22.85 -3.59
CA GLY A 16 31.97 21.72 -2.67
C GLY A 16 31.52 22.06 -1.26
N VAL A 17 31.93 23.20 -0.74
CA VAL A 17 31.49 23.69 0.60
C VAL A 17 29.99 23.99 0.61
N THR A 18 29.49 24.67 -0.42
CA THR A 18 28.05 24.99 -0.53
C THR A 18 27.21 23.73 -0.64
N ALA A 19 27.64 22.75 -1.44
CA ALA A 19 26.98 21.45 -1.55
C ALA A 19 27.02 20.68 -0.21
N GLY A 20 28.18 20.67 0.48
CA GLY A 20 28.29 20.06 1.81
C GLY A 20 27.38 20.72 2.86
N MET A 21 27.33 22.04 2.88
CA MET A 21 26.40 22.78 3.74
C MET A 21 24.94 22.51 3.37
N ALA A 22 24.60 22.48 2.10
CA ALA A 22 23.26 22.16 1.66
C ALA A 22 22.85 20.73 2.06
N MET A 23 23.75 19.76 1.98
CA MET A 23 23.48 18.37 2.38
C MET A 23 23.35 18.18 3.90
N THR A 24 24.01 19.01 4.72
CA THR A 24 24.05 18.85 6.18
C THR A 24 23.11 19.80 6.91
N ILE A 25 23.02 21.05 6.48
CA ILE A 25 22.27 22.10 7.20
C ILE A 25 20.82 22.21 6.68
N VAL A 26 20.65 22.23 5.35
CA VAL A 26 19.33 22.41 4.73
C VAL A 26 18.34 21.33 5.15
N PRO A 27 18.68 20.02 5.31
CA PRO A 27 17.75 19.02 5.77
C PRO A 27 17.09 19.35 7.12
N HIS A 28 17.82 19.94 8.06
CA HIS A 28 17.27 20.33 9.37
C HIS A 28 16.18 21.41 9.25
N PHE A 29 16.30 22.34 8.31
CA PHE A 29 15.28 23.37 8.07
C PHE A 29 14.13 22.86 7.18
N LEU A 30 14.35 21.80 6.43
CA LEU A 30 13.35 21.18 5.57
C LEU A 30 12.65 19.99 6.23
N ASP A 31 13.08 19.56 7.41
CA ASP A 31 12.42 18.50 8.16
C ASP A 31 10.99 18.93 8.52
N ARG A 32 10.01 18.30 7.89
CA ARG A 32 8.62 18.65 8.07
C ARG A 32 8.03 17.80 9.17
N ILE A 33 7.50 18.48 10.19
CA ILE A 33 6.77 17.85 11.29
C ILE A 33 5.30 17.80 10.90
N TYR A 34 4.73 16.61 10.83
CA TYR A 34 3.33 16.38 10.48
C TYR A 34 2.48 16.02 11.69
N TYR A 35 3.10 15.52 12.73
CA TYR A 35 2.45 15.13 13.98
C TYR A 35 3.23 15.63 15.19
N THR A 36 2.51 16.14 16.17
CA THR A 36 3.04 16.57 17.49
C THR A 36 2.12 15.97 18.55
N GLY A 37 2.56 14.93 19.21
CA GLY A 37 1.81 14.25 20.26
C GLY A 37 2.72 13.76 21.37
N PRO A 38 2.17 13.16 22.42
CA PRO A 38 2.97 12.54 23.47
C PRO A 38 3.73 11.32 22.93
N ALA A 39 4.84 10.96 23.58
CA ALA A 39 5.53 9.71 23.30
C ALA A 39 4.60 8.51 23.53
N SER A 40 4.78 7.48 22.73
CA SER A 40 4.02 6.22 22.79
C SER A 40 4.93 5.02 22.57
N GLY A 41 4.38 3.82 22.52
CA GLY A 41 5.11 2.61 22.21
C GLY A 41 5.71 2.56 20.78
N HIS A 42 5.42 3.55 19.94
CA HIS A 42 5.88 3.65 18.55
C HIS A 42 6.08 5.11 18.06
N PHE A 43 6.13 6.10 18.99
CA PHE A 43 6.45 7.51 18.71
C PHE A 43 7.32 8.08 19.82
N ASP A 44 8.50 8.62 19.49
CA ASP A 44 9.49 9.15 20.44
C ASP A 44 9.38 10.65 20.71
N THR A 45 8.30 11.31 20.28
CA THR A 45 8.02 12.75 20.23
C THR A 45 8.55 13.47 18.99
N GLU A 46 9.39 12.81 18.20
CA GLU A 46 9.89 13.34 16.94
C GLU A 46 9.50 12.48 15.74
N ARG A 47 9.64 11.16 15.88
CA ARG A 47 9.47 10.20 14.79
C ARG A 47 8.74 8.95 15.26
N PHE A 48 7.99 8.37 14.33
CA PHE A 48 7.42 7.05 14.51
C PHE A 48 8.50 5.97 14.28
N PHE A 49 8.34 4.84 14.94
CA PHE A 49 9.23 3.69 14.80
C PHE A 49 8.46 2.36 14.87
N ASN A 50 9.03 1.31 14.30
CA ASN A 50 8.49 -0.04 14.46
C ASN A 50 8.90 -0.58 15.83
N PRO A 51 7.98 -1.02 16.71
CA PRO A 51 8.31 -1.51 18.05
C PRO A 51 9.24 -2.76 18.04
N ASP A 52 9.26 -3.50 16.95
CA ASP A 52 10.14 -4.65 16.70
C ASP A 52 11.47 -4.26 16.05
N GLY A 53 11.71 -2.97 15.82
CA GLY A 53 12.95 -2.39 15.32
C GLY A 53 12.87 -1.90 13.88
N ASP A 54 13.73 -0.92 13.55
CA ASP A 54 13.78 -0.25 12.23
C ASP A 54 15.04 -0.54 11.43
N THR A 55 15.93 -1.37 11.94
CA THR A 55 17.25 -1.59 11.31
C THR A 55 17.16 -2.17 9.92
N ASP A 56 16.18 -3.02 9.67
CA ASP A 56 15.92 -3.65 8.39
C ASP A 56 15.27 -2.69 7.38
N THR A 57 14.46 -1.72 7.82
CA THR A 57 13.83 -0.71 6.95
C THR A 57 14.79 0.41 6.58
N ALA A 58 15.87 0.60 7.35
CA ALA A 58 16.86 1.64 7.14
C ALA A 58 17.99 1.24 6.19
N ALA A 59 18.14 -0.06 5.86
CA ALA A 59 19.23 -0.56 5.04
C ALA A 59 19.25 0.06 3.65
N PRO A 60 20.43 0.49 3.13
CA PRO A 60 20.53 0.98 1.77
C PRO A 60 20.22 -0.15 0.77
N PRO A 61 19.54 0.15 -0.33
CA PRO A 61 18.98 -0.85 -1.26
C PRO A 61 20.00 -1.81 -1.88
N THR A 62 21.30 -1.50 -1.90
CA THR A 62 22.29 -2.27 -2.69
C THR A 62 23.68 -2.33 -2.08
N GLY A 63 23.83 -2.07 -0.78
CA GLY A 63 25.17 -2.02 -0.15
C GLY A 63 26.07 -0.87 -0.65
N GLY A 64 25.54 -0.01 -1.54
CA GLY A 64 26.21 1.17 -2.08
C GLY A 64 25.69 2.48 -1.46
N SER A 65 26.31 3.60 -1.83
CA SER A 65 25.85 4.92 -1.40
C SER A 65 24.49 5.27 -2.05
N ARG A 66 23.63 5.99 -1.32
CA ARG A 66 22.38 6.53 -1.87
C ARG A 66 22.59 7.36 -3.14
N ALA A 67 23.71 8.09 -3.21
CA ALA A 67 24.11 8.86 -4.39
C ALA A 67 24.43 7.95 -5.58
N GLY A 68 25.14 6.84 -5.36
CA GLY A 68 25.42 5.84 -6.39
C GLY A 68 24.17 5.17 -6.91
N PHE A 69 23.25 4.82 -6.03
CA PHE A 69 21.93 4.28 -6.43
C PHE A 69 21.16 5.27 -7.32
N PHE A 70 21.08 6.53 -6.89
CA PHE A 70 20.39 7.59 -7.63
C PHE A 70 21.04 7.84 -9.00
N TRP A 71 22.38 7.88 -9.05
CA TRP A 71 23.13 8.04 -10.30
C TRP A 71 22.90 6.88 -11.27
N ASN A 72 22.97 5.66 -10.79
CA ASN A 72 22.73 4.47 -11.60
C ASN A 72 21.28 4.40 -12.11
N ALA A 73 20.31 4.76 -11.25
CA ALA A 73 18.91 4.85 -11.63
C ALA A 73 18.68 5.91 -12.73
N MET A 74 19.31 7.10 -12.62
CA MET A 74 19.22 8.17 -13.62
C MET A 74 19.89 7.82 -14.94
N THR A 75 21.00 7.08 -14.90
CA THR A 75 21.77 6.72 -16.11
C THR A 75 21.30 5.41 -16.74
N GLY A 76 20.31 4.74 -16.18
CA GLY A 76 19.84 3.42 -16.62
C GLY A 76 20.86 2.30 -16.42
N ARG A 77 21.91 2.53 -15.61
CA ARG A 77 23.00 1.57 -15.32
C ARG A 77 22.79 0.81 -14.01
N ASP A 78 21.55 0.73 -13.56
CA ASP A 78 21.21 0.16 -12.27
C ASP A 78 21.10 -1.38 -12.27
N GLY A 79 21.25 -2.03 -13.43
CA GLY A 79 21.17 -3.49 -13.56
C GLY A 79 19.76 -4.07 -13.31
N ARG A 80 18.76 -3.21 -13.16
CA ARG A 80 17.36 -3.68 -12.96
C ARG A 80 16.86 -4.39 -14.23
N PRO A 81 16.10 -5.49 -14.08
CA PRO A 81 15.45 -6.15 -15.21
C PRO A 81 14.62 -5.16 -16.03
N VAL A 82 14.67 -5.28 -17.34
CA VAL A 82 13.86 -4.46 -18.23
C VAL A 82 12.38 -4.86 -18.04
N TRP A 83 11.54 -3.86 -17.79
CA TRP A 83 10.10 -4.03 -17.79
C TRP A 83 9.53 -3.59 -19.14
N PRO A 84 8.35 -4.08 -19.57
CA PRO A 84 7.68 -3.55 -20.75
C PRO A 84 7.35 -2.06 -20.54
N ASP A 85 7.43 -1.26 -21.62
CA ASP A 85 7.08 0.17 -21.57
C ASP A 85 5.60 0.38 -21.30
N ALA A 86 4.76 -0.54 -21.78
CA ALA A 86 3.33 -0.58 -21.53
C ALA A 86 2.83 -2.01 -21.49
N VAL A 87 1.83 -2.26 -20.64
CA VAL A 87 1.16 -3.56 -20.54
C VAL A 87 -0.32 -3.44 -20.86
N PRO A 88 -0.91 -4.43 -21.56
CA PRO A 88 -2.35 -4.46 -21.77
C PRO A 88 -3.10 -4.57 -20.45
N ILE A 89 -4.17 -3.81 -20.33
CA ILE A 89 -5.10 -3.86 -19.19
C ILE A 89 -6.52 -4.07 -19.69
N HIS A 90 -7.42 -4.49 -18.80
CA HIS A 90 -8.85 -4.35 -19.02
C HIS A 90 -9.28 -2.97 -18.51
N ALA A 91 -9.69 -2.07 -19.42
CA ALA A 91 -10.24 -0.77 -19.01
C ALA A 91 -11.71 -0.95 -18.63
N ALA A 92 -12.00 -1.14 -17.34
CA ALA A 92 -13.37 -1.33 -16.86
C ALA A 92 -14.29 -0.17 -17.27
N LYS A 93 -15.47 -0.52 -17.73
CA LYS A 93 -16.52 0.46 -18.08
C LYS A 93 -17.52 0.59 -16.95
N PRO A 94 -18.21 1.74 -16.82
CA PRO A 94 -19.20 1.95 -15.76
C PRO A 94 -20.26 0.85 -15.66
N ALA A 95 -20.65 0.25 -16.79
CA ALA A 95 -21.63 -0.83 -16.82
C ALA A 95 -21.14 -2.16 -16.20
N GLU A 96 -19.81 -2.35 -16.12
CA GLU A 96 -19.19 -3.56 -15.54
C GLU A 96 -19.01 -3.43 -14.03
N LEU A 97 -18.99 -2.20 -13.51
CA LEU A 97 -18.82 -1.92 -12.09
C LEU A 97 -20.15 -2.18 -11.37
N LEU A 98 -20.07 -2.62 -10.11
CA LEU A 98 -21.26 -2.83 -9.30
C LEU A 98 -22.02 -1.50 -9.21
N GLN A 99 -23.24 -1.49 -9.75
CA GLN A 99 -24.13 -0.33 -9.59
C GLN A 99 -24.44 -0.18 -8.10
N PRO A 100 -24.51 1.07 -7.59
CA PRO A 100 -24.89 1.30 -6.22
C PRO A 100 -26.29 0.70 -5.99
N LEU A 101 -26.31 -0.47 -5.37
CA LEU A 101 -27.55 -1.02 -4.86
C LEU A 101 -28.09 -0.06 -3.77
N PRO A 102 -29.38 0.19 -3.70
CA PRO A 102 -29.94 1.00 -2.63
C PRO A 102 -29.46 0.46 -1.31
N ALA A 103 -29.02 1.35 -0.41
CA ALA A 103 -28.68 0.95 0.94
C ALA A 103 -29.87 0.19 1.54
N PRO A 104 -29.63 -0.94 2.22
CA PRO A 104 -30.72 -1.65 2.86
C PRO A 104 -31.41 -0.73 3.87
N PRO A 105 -32.73 -0.92 4.13
CA PRO A 105 -33.47 -0.08 5.06
C PRO A 105 -32.75 -0.02 6.43
N VAL A 106 -32.66 1.18 6.96
CA VAL A 106 -31.83 1.58 8.13
C VAL A 106 -32.09 0.77 9.41
N PHE A 107 -33.15 -0.02 9.49
CA PHE A 107 -33.66 -0.61 10.73
C PHE A 107 -33.61 -2.14 10.81
N THR A 108 -33.11 -2.82 9.80
CA THR A 108 -33.03 -4.27 9.84
C THR A 108 -31.62 -4.74 10.15
N VAL A 109 -31.43 -5.32 11.33
CA VAL A 109 -30.22 -6.11 11.61
C VAL A 109 -30.24 -7.29 10.64
N ALA A 110 -29.25 -7.37 9.74
CA ALA A 110 -29.14 -8.50 8.83
C ALA A 110 -29.03 -9.81 9.62
N THR A 111 -29.81 -10.79 9.24
CA THR A 111 -29.53 -12.16 9.67
C THR A 111 -28.14 -12.58 9.18
N PRO A 112 -27.45 -13.53 9.81
CA PRO A 112 -26.17 -14.04 9.32
C PRO A 112 -26.22 -14.46 7.84
N ALA A 113 -27.33 -15.03 7.37
CA ALA A 113 -27.53 -15.40 5.98
C ALA A 113 -27.62 -14.19 5.04
N GLN A 114 -28.31 -13.13 5.42
CA GLN A 114 -28.39 -11.88 4.65
C GLN A 114 -27.03 -11.16 4.61
N ALA A 115 -26.30 -11.14 5.74
CA ALA A 115 -24.96 -10.58 5.80
C ALA A 115 -24.01 -11.37 4.89
N ALA A 116 -24.06 -12.70 4.94
CA ALA A 116 -23.28 -13.59 4.07
C ALA A 116 -23.62 -13.38 2.58
N ALA A 117 -24.89 -13.13 2.26
CA ALA A 117 -25.33 -12.90 0.87
C ALA A 117 -24.99 -11.50 0.33
N THR A 118 -24.45 -10.59 1.16
CA THR A 118 -24.10 -9.24 0.71
C THR A 118 -23.03 -9.29 -0.40
N PRO A 119 -23.30 -8.77 -1.60
CA PRO A 119 -22.31 -8.79 -2.68
C PRO A 119 -21.11 -7.91 -2.34
N MET A 120 -19.93 -8.35 -2.79
CA MET A 120 -18.70 -7.58 -2.76
C MET A 120 -17.99 -7.78 -4.08
N VAL A 121 -17.59 -6.68 -4.71
CA VAL A 121 -16.80 -6.69 -5.96
C VAL A 121 -15.53 -5.88 -5.72
N ALA A 122 -14.41 -6.42 -6.11
CA ALA A 122 -13.13 -5.73 -6.08
C ALA A 122 -12.59 -5.54 -7.49
N THR A 123 -12.15 -4.33 -7.81
CA THR A 123 -11.51 -3.99 -9.09
C THR A 123 -10.13 -3.42 -8.82
N TRP A 124 -9.09 -4.17 -9.19
CA TRP A 124 -7.73 -3.69 -9.06
C TRP A 124 -7.43 -2.65 -10.15
N ILE A 125 -7.18 -1.41 -9.73
CA ILE A 125 -6.93 -0.27 -10.63
C ILE A 125 -5.46 -0.23 -11.06
N GLY A 126 -4.58 -0.77 -10.21
CA GLY A 126 -3.14 -0.80 -10.39
C GLY A 126 -2.41 -0.39 -9.12
N HIS A 127 -1.18 -0.89 -8.94
CA HIS A 127 -0.37 -0.68 -7.74
C HIS A 127 -1.12 -1.08 -6.46
N ALA A 128 -1.29 -0.17 -5.51
CA ALA A 128 -2.07 -0.37 -4.29
C ALA A 128 -3.51 0.18 -4.38
N SER A 129 -3.90 0.71 -5.55
CA SER A 129 -5.24 1.26 -5.78
C SER A 129 -6.23 0.15 -6.14
N VAL A 130 -7.20 -0.10 -5.26
CA VAL A 130 -8.29 -1.06 -5.46
C VAL A 130 -9.61 -0.41 -5.10
N LEU A 131 -10.59 -0.51 -6.01
CA LEU A 131 -11.98 -0.16 -5.72
C LEU A 131 -12.68 -1.39 -5.16
N VAL A 132 -13.16 -1.33 -3.92
CA VAL A 132 -13.99 -2.36 -3.29
C VAL A 132 -15.40 -1.82 -3.12
N GLN A 133 -16.35 -2.51 -3.73
CA GLN A 133 -17.75 -2.09 -3.77
C GLN A 133 -18.63 -3.07 -3.02
N THR A 134 -19.46 -2.53 -2.14
CA THR A 134 -20.54 -3.22 -1.46
C THR A 134 -21.81 -2.36 -1.59
N PRO A 135 -23.01 -2.89 -1.39
CA PRO A 135 -24.23 -2.07 -1.48
C PRO A 135 -24.15 -0.85 -0.56
N GLY A 136 -24.24 0.35 -1.16
CA GLY A 136 -24.20 1.62 -0.42
C GLY A 136 -22.83 2.13 -0.01
N LEU A 137 -21.72 1.42 -0.31
CA LEU A 137 -20.38 1.83 0.09
C LEU A 137 -19.33 1.44 -0.95
N ASN A 138 -18.68 2.44 -1.53
CA ASN A 138 -17.53 2.32 -2.41
C ASN A 138 -16.27 2.75 -1.65
N ILE A 139 -15.35 1.80 -1.46
CA ILE A 139 -14.08 1.98 -0.75
C ILE A 139 -12.95 2.02 -1.76
N LEU A 140 -12.06 3.00 -1.67
CA LEU A 140 -10.89 3.12 -2.52
C LEU A 140 -9.61 3.12 -1.67
N THR A 141 -8.65 2.27 -2.01
CA THR A 141 -7.36 2.20 -1.31
C THR A 141 -6.30 2.97 -2.08
N ASP A 142 -5.43 3.70 -1.38
CA ASP A 142 -4.24 4.42 -1.88
C ASP A 142 -4.40 4.90 -3.33
N PRO A 143 -5.26 5.90 -3.60
CA PRO A 143 -5.65 6.27 -4.96
C PRO A 143 -4.52 7.00 -5.70
N VAL A 144 -3.96 6.36 -6.72
CA VAL A 144 -2.89 6.91 -7.58
C VAL A 144 -3.27 6.79 -9.04
N TRP A 145 -3.49 7.94 -9.72
CA TRP A 145 -3.69 8.05 -11.17
C TRP A 145 -2.51 8.77 -11.86
N ALA A 146 -1.51 9.22 -11.10
CA ALA A 146 -0.32 9.85 -11.64
C ALA A 146 0.47 8.89 -12.54
N ASP A 147 1.09 9.43 -13.59
CA ASP A 147 1.96 8.67 -14.50
C ASP A 147 3.31 8.33 -13.89
N HIS A 148 3.74 9.04 -12.85
CA HIS A 148 5.00 8.84 -12.16
C HIS A 148 4.79 8.80 -10.64
N SER A 149 5.49 7.90 -9.99
CA SER A 149 5.47 7.73 -8.52
C SER A 149 6.57 8.53 -7.83
N GLY A 150 6.56 9.84 -8.00
CA GLY A 150 7.57 10.71 -7.38
C GLY A 150 7.18 12.19 -7.41
N PRO A 151 8.02 13.06 -6.80
CA PRO A 151 7.75 14.48 -6.74
C PRO A 151 7.81 15.13 -8.13
N PHE A 152 6.96 16.14 -8.36
CA PHE A 152 6.96 16.99 -9.57
C PHE A 152 6.84 16.22 -10.92
N GLY A 153 6.26 15.02 -10.93
CA GLY A 153 6.16 14.18 -12.11
C GLY A 153 7.45 13.41 -12.47
N PHE A 154 8.42 13.36 -11.56
CA PHE A 154 9.60 12.53 -11.67
C PHE A 154 9.42 11.18 -10.98
N GLY A 155 10.39 10.29 -11.14
CA GLY A 155 10.38 8.96 -10.54
C GLY A 155 9.91 7.86 -11.50
N PRO A 156 9.72 6.63 -11.02
CA PRO A 156 9.30 5.51 -11.83
C PRO A 156 8.01 5.78 -12.61
N LYS A 157 8.07 5.54 -13.93
CA LYS A 157 6.91 5.70 -14.80
C LYS A 157 5.98 4.48 -14.68
N ARG A 158 4.68 4.74 -14.75
CA ARG A 158 3.63 3.73 -14.83
C ARG A 158 3.73 2.94 -16.14
N VAL A 159 3.76 1.61 -16.06
CA VAL A 159 3.72 0.72 -17.24
C VAL A 159 2.32 0.17 -17.52
N ALA A 160 1.44 0.17 -16.51
CA ALA A 160 0.03 -0.22 -16.64
C ALA A 160 -0.85 1.01 -16.44
N ALA A 161 -1.68 1.35 -17.42
CA ALA A 161 -2.69 2.40 -17.25
C ALA A 161 -3.65 2.05 -16.09
N PRO A 162 -4.30 3.04 -15.44
CA PRO A 162 -5.31 2.76 -14.44
C PRO A 162 -6.45 1.91 -15.01
N GLY A 163 -6.78 0.81 -14.34
CA GLY A 163 -7.81 -0.12 -14.78
C GLY A 163 -9.24 0.45 -14.81
N ILE A 164 -9.44 1.60 -14.16
CA ILE A 164 -10.64 2.42 -14.27
C ILE A 164 -10.18 3.82 -14.63
N ALA A 165 -10.65 4.38 -15.74
CA ALA A 165 -10.39 5.77 -16.05
C ALA A 165 -11.00 6.66 -14.96
N PHE A 166 -10.35 7.77 -14.60
CA PHE A 166 -10.83 8.63 -13.52
C PHE A 166 -12.28 9.13 -13.75
N ALA A 167 -12.64 9.35 -15.01
CA ALA A 167 -14.01 9.78 -15.40
C ALA A 167 -15.05 8.66 -15.22
N ASP A 168 -14.62 7.40 -15.35
CA ASP A 168 -15.48 6.21 -15.24
C ASP A 168 -15.57 5.68 -13.80
N LEU A 169 -14.76 6.23 -12.88
CA LEU A 169 -14.76 5.84 -11.48
C LEU A 169 -16.09 6.21 -10.83
N PRO A 170 -16.80 5.26 -10.21
CA PRO A 170 -18.05 5.56 -9.49
C PRO A 170 -17.78 6.50 -8.31
N HIS A 171 -18.84 7.04 -7.72
CA HIS A 171 -18.72 7.85 -6.51
C HIS A 171 -17.97 7.08 -5.42
N VAL A 172 -16.98 7.71 -4.82
CA VAL A 172 -16.17 7.14 -3.74
C VAL A 172 -16.66 7.68 -2.40
N ASP A 173 -17.02 6.77 -1.50
CA ASP A 173 -17.53 7.12 -0.17
C ASP A 173 -16.42 7.14 0.89
N LEU A 174 -15.47 6.21 0.79
CA LEU A 174 -14.38 6.02 1.75
C LEU A 174 -13.05 5.84 1.03
N ILE A 175 -12.02 6.53 1.49
CA ILE A 175 -10.64 6.31 1.07
C ILE A 175 -9.83 5.83 2.28
N LEU A 176 -9.09 4.73 2.10
CA LEU A 176 -8.08 4.26 3.03
C LEU A 176 -6.72 4.67 2.49
N LEU A 177 -5.96 5.43 3.28
CA LEU A 177 -4.64 5.93 2.89
C LEU A 177 -3.59 5.40 3.87
N SER A 178 -2.74 4.48 3.39
CA SER A 178 -1.85 3.70 4.24
C SER A 178 -0.68 4.50 4.80
N HIS A 179 0.00 5.27 3.97
CA HIS A 179 1.18 6.05 4.35
C HIS A 179 1.50 7.12 3.30
N ASN A 180 2.58 7.87 3.49
CA ASN A 180 2.84 9.08 2.73
C ASN A 180 3.80 8.94 1.55
N HIS A 181 4.24 7.75 1.14
CA HIS A 181 5.05 7.60 -0.07
C HIS A 181 4.30 8.09 -1.30
N TYR A 182 5.04 8.51 -2.34
CA TYR A 182 4.44 9.14 -3.53
C TYR A 182 3.59 8.20 -4.37
N ASP A 183 3.85 6.91 -4.33
CA ASP A 183 3.12 5.85 -5.00
C ASP A 183 1.86 5.39 -4.24
N HIS A 184 1.57 6.00 -3.07
CA HIS A 184 0.37 5.78 -2.27
C HIS A 184 -0.42 7.06 -2.04
N LEU A 185 0.25 8.16 -1.67
CA LEU A 185 -0.37 9.46 -1.41
C LEU A 185 -0.16 10.39 -2.62
N ASP A 186 -0.99 10.23 -3.65
CA ASP A 186 -1.06 11.13 -4.81
C ASP A 186 -1.99 12.31 -4.49
N LEU A 187 -1.40 13.44 -4.11
CA LEU A 187 -2.13 14.66 -3.75
C LEU A 187 -2.99 15.20 -4.90
N SER A 188 -2.56 15.00 -6.15
CA SER A 188 -3.29 15.44 -7.33
C SER A 188 -4.60 14.65 -7.48
N THR A 189 -4.51 13.34 -7.40
CA THR A 189 -5.66 12.44 -7.44
C THR A 189 -6.60 12.67 -6.25
N LEU A 190 -6.05 12.77 -5.03
CA LEU A 190 -6.84 13.01 -3.82
C LEU A 190 -7.58 14.34 -3.86
N LYS A 191 -6.96 15.41 -4.41
CA LYS A 191 -7.62 16.70 -4.60
C LYS A 191 -8.81 16.62 -5.57
N ARG A 192 -8.65 15.88 -6.67
CA ARG A 192 -9.72 15.64 -7.65
C ARG A 192 -10.87 14.83 -7.04
N LEU A 193 -10.57 13.78 -6.29
CA LEU A 193 -11.56 12.96 -5.57
C LEU A 193 -12.29 13.77 -4.51
N TRP A 194 -11.56 14.58 -3.73
CA TRP A 194 -12.18 15.47 -2.76
C TRP A 194 -13.11 16.49 -3.40
N ALA A 195 -12.71 17.08 -4.50
CA ALA A 195 -13.54 18.05 -5.21
C ALA A 195 -14.83 17.44 -5.77
N ARG A 196 -14.77 16.19 -6.27
CA ARG A 196 -15.88 15.49 -6.92
C ARG A 196 -16.84 14.86 -5.92
N ASP A 197 -16.30 14.10 -4.95
CA ASP A 197 -17.07 13.13 -4.14
C ASP A 197 -17.13 13.47 -2.66
N ARG A 198 -16.21 14.31 -2.15
CA ARG A 198 -16.08 14.58 -0.71
C ARG A 198 -16.00 13.30 0.15
N PRO A 199 -15.16 12.31 -0.20
CA PRO A 199 -15.10 11.05 0.52
C PRO A 199 -14.65 11.24 1.98
N LEU A 200 -15.02 10.32 2.87
CA LEU A 200 -14.30 10.18 4.13
C LEU A 200 -12.90 9.63 3.82
N ILE A 201 -11.86 10.33 4.22
CA ILE A 201 -10.47 9.86 4.09
C ILE A 201 -10.00 9.46 5.49
N VAL A 202 -9.66 8.18 5.66
CA VAL A 202 -9.08 7.64 6.89
C VAL A 202 -7.61 7.30 6.64
N THR A 203 -6.75 7.75 7.52
CA THR A 203 -5.31 7.54 7.43
C THR A 203 -4.68 7.40 8.82
N SER A 204 -3.40 7.09 8.91
CA SER A 204 -2.63 7.11 10.15
C SER A 204 -2.11 8.51 10.49
N LEU A 205 -1.68 8.69 11.74
CA LEU A 205 -1.26 9.97 12.32
C LEU A 205 -0.21 10.70 11.45
N GLY A 206 -0.40 12.00 11.28
CA GLY A 206 0.49 12.90 10.53
C GLY A 206 0.23 12.99 9.04
N ASN A 207 -0.39 11.99 8.40
CA ASN A 207 -0.73 12.06 6.98
C ASN A 207 -1.87 13.05 6.71
N ASP A 208 -2.77 13.24 7.66
CA ASP A 208 -3.83 14.26 7.61
C ASP A 208 -3.27 15.68 7.51
N ALA A 209 -2.12 15.96 8.15
CA ALA A 209 -1.47 17.25 8.05
C ALA A 209 -0.98 17.55 6.63
N ILE A 210 -0.47 16.52 5.92
CA ILE A 210 -0.09 16.63 4.51
C ILE A 210 -1.31 16.94 3.64
N LEU A 211 -2.41 16.25 3.85
CA LEU A 211 -3.67 16.45 3.12
C LEU A 211 -4.28 17.84 3.41
N ARG A 212 -4.32 18.22 4.68
CA ARG A 212 -4.83 19.52 5.14
C ARG A 212 -4.08 20.69 4.51
N SER A 213 -2.75 20.56 4.32
CA SER A 213 -1.94 21.57 3.62
C SER A 213 -2.40 21.82 2.17
N ARG A 214 -3.23 20.95 1.63
CA ARG A 214 -3.82 21.04 0.28
C ARG A 214 -5.33 21.25 0.29
N GLY A 215 -5.91 21.57 1.46
CA GLY A 215 -7.34 21.78 1.61
C GLY A 215 -8.18 20.49 1.52
N ILE A 216 -7.58 19.35 1.82
CA ILE A 216 -8.23 18.03 1.81
C ILE A 216 -8.40 17.57 3.26
N PRO A 217 -9.60 17.59 3.84
CA PRO A 217 -9.86 17.04 5.16
C PRO A 217 -9.67 15.52 5.19
N ALA A 218 -9.04 15.01 6.24
CA ALA A 218 -8.91 13.60 6.53
C ALA A 218 -9.02 13.36 8.04
N VAL A 219 -9.41 12.15 8.42
CA VAL A 219 -9.42 11.67 9.81
C VAL A 219 -8.20 10.80 10.00
N ALA A 220 -7.28 11.26 10.85
CA ALA A 220 -6.13 10.47 11.27
C ALA A 220 -6.46 9.72 12.56
N ALA A 221 -5.98 8.48 12.65
CA ALA A 221 -6.07 7.65 13.85
C ALA A 221 -4.76 6.90 14.07
N ASP A 222 -4.53 6.52 15.31
CA ASP A 222 -3.37 5.73 15.72
C ASP A 222 -3.64 4.23 15.49
N TRP A 223 -2.59 3.42 15.58
CA TRP A 223 -2.77 1.97 15.64
C TRP A 223 -3.74 1.60 16.78
N ASP A 224 -4.49 0.53 16.57
CA ASP A 224 -5.52 0.01 17.48
C ASP A 224 -6.73 0.93 17.70
N GLN A 225 -6.79 2.07 17.01
CA GLN A 225 -7.94 2.95 17.00
C GLN A 225 -8.89 2.63 15.83
N ALA A 226 -10.15 3.03 15.98
CA ALA A 226 -11.16 2.85 14.95
C ALA A 226 -11.93 4.13 14.66
N VAL A 227 -12.14 4.39 13.37
CA VAL A 227 -12.97 5.48 12.85
C VAL A 227 -14.31 4.91 12.40
N THR A 228 -15.42 5.46 12.92
CA THR A 228 -16.76 5.09 12.46
C THR A 228 -17.10 5.82 11.16
N VAL A 229 -17.49 5.09 10.14
CA VAL A 229 -18.02 5.65 8.90
C VAL A 229 -19.45 6.12 9.14
N ALA A 230 -19.61 7.41 9.43
CA ALA A 230 -20.89 7.98 9.83
C ALA A 230 -21.39 9.04 8.84
N GLY A 231 -22.71 9.20 8.76
CA GLY A 231 -23.37 10.41 8.28
C GLY A 231 -23.18 10.76 6.80
N ARG A 232 -22.91 9.80 5.93
CA ARG A 232 -22.82 10.03 4.49
C ARG A 232 -24.18 9.82 3.81
N PRO A 233 -24.63 10.69 2.89
CA PRO A 233 -25.96 10.63 2.29
C PRO A 233 -26.30 9.32 1.59
N ARG A 234 -25.26 8.56 1.16
CA ARG A 234 -25.42 7.27 0.47
C ARG A 234 -25.35 6.05 1.40
N VAL A 235 -24.71 6.20 2.57
CA VAL A 235 -24.56 5.12 3.57
C VAL A 235 -25.65 5.23 4.62
N GLY A 236 -26.82 5.72 4.36
CA GLY A 236 -27.95 5.87 5.32
C GLY A 236 -27.53 5.93 6.80
N ALA A 237 -28.16 6.68 7.64
CA ALA A 237 -27.76 7.02 9.01
C ALA A 237 -26.92 5.96 9.75
N ASN A 238 -25.60 6.05 9.67
CA ASN A 238 -24.62 5.41 10.56
C ASN A 238 -24.58 3.88 10.62
N THR A 239 -25.40 3.15 9.89
CA THR A 239 -25.47 1.70 10.04
C THR A 239 -25.57 1.01 8.68
N TYR A 240 -24.69 0.04 8.47
CA TYR A 240 -24.80 -0.92 7.41
C TYR A 240 -25.44 -2.18 7.99
N TRP A 241 -26.65 -2.53 7.58
CA TRP A 241 -27.39 -3.65 8.16
C TRP A 241 -27.56 -3.55 9.70
N GLY A 242 -27.82 -2.35 10.23
CA GLY A 242 -27.97 -2.14 11.68
C GLY A 242 -26.67 -2.16 12.48
N ARG A 243 -25.50 -2.26 11.82
CA ARG A 243 -24.20 -2.19 12.48
C ARG A 243 -23.35 -1.06 11.89
N PRO A 244 -22.61 -0.30 12.72
CA PRO A 244 -21.72 0.73 12.19
C PRO A 244 -20.57 0.09 11.41
N VAL A 245 -20.27 0.63 10.21
CA VAL A 245 -19.03 0.34 9.53
C VAL A 245 -17.90 1.03 10.29
N ARG A 246 -16.88 0.28 10.66
CA ARG A 246 -15.70 0.79 11.34
C ARG A 246 -14.47 0.53 10.49
N VAL A 247 -13.60 1.51 10.44
CA VAL A 247 -12.25 1.41 9.89
C VAL A 247 -11.28 1.33 11.07
N HIS A 248 -10.76 0.15 11.33
CA HIS A 248 -9.70 -0.05 12.32
C HIS A 248 -8.36 0.25 11.66
N VAL A 249 -7.59 1.14 12.25
CA VAL A 249 -6.20 1.40 11.87
C VAL A 249 -5.34 0.38 12.60
N THR A 250 -4.62 -0.45 11.85
CA THR A 250 -3.88 -1.57 12.43
C THR A 250 -2.39 -1.46 12.13
N ARG A 251 -1.59 -2.02 13.01
CA ARG A 251 -0.14 -2.05 12.89
C ARG A 251 0.28 -2.80 11.61
N ASN A 252 1.38 -2.35 11.01
CA ASN A 252 2.21 -3.10 10.06
C ASN A 252 3.67 -2.70 10.25
N HIS A 253 4.58 -3.17 9.42
CA HIS A 253 6.03 -2.94 9.55
C HIS A 253 6.57 -2.21 8.33
N HIS A 254 6.63 -0.88 8.39
CA HIS A 254 7.06 -0.06 7.25
C HIS A 254 7.76 1.23 7.71
N TRP A 255 7.74 2.23 6.88
CA TRP A 255 8.26 3.57 7.12
C TRP A 255 7.54 4.60 6.24
N GLY A 256 7.75 5.88 6.49
CA GLY A 256 7.16 6.96 5.69
C GLY A 256 8.15 8.07 5.43
N SER A 257 8.09 8.68 4.25
CA SER A 257 8.81 9.90 3.88
C SER A 257 8.29 10.48 2.58
N ARG A 258 8.27 11.81 2.47
CA ARG A 258 8.03 12.54 1.21
C ARG A 258 9.15 13.49 0.85
N TRP A 259 10.10 13.71 1.76
CA TRP A 259 11.17 14.67 1.62
C TRP A 259 12.48 14.12 2.17
N PHE A 260 13.56 14.82 1.98
CA PHE A 260 14.90 14.34 2.34
C PHE A 260 15.10 14.09 3.85
N ALA A 261 14.37 14.82 4.70
CA ALA A 261 14.57 14.81 6.13
C ALA A 261 13.33 14.40 6.95
N ASP A 262 12.19 14.17 6.33
CA ASP A 262 10.93 13.90 7.02
C ASP A 262 10.65 12.40 7.25
N ARG A 263 11.67 11.54 7.18
CA ARG A 263 11.52 10.12 7.43
C ARG A 263 10.81 9.88 8.77
N ASN A 264 9.77 9.05 8.73
CA ASN A 264 8.99 8.65 9.90
C ASN A 264 8.34 9.80 10.70
N ARG A 265 8.13 10.98 10.07
CA ARG A 265 7.37 12.09 10.67
C ARG A 265 5.85 11.90 10.58
N ALA A 266 5.39 10.92 9.80
CA ALA A 266 4.01 10.44 9.76
C ALA A 266 4.00 8.92 9.89
N LEU A 267 2.97 8.39 10.51
CA LEU A 267 2.78 6.98 10.76
C LEU A 267 2.31 6.26 9.47
N TRP A 268 2.56 4.97 9.37
CA TRP A 268 2.08 4.03 8.37
C TRP A 268 1.13 3.03 9.01
N SER A 269 0.26 2.40 8.22
CA SER A 269 -0.73 1.47 8.77
C SER A 269 -1.33 0.54 7.72
N SER A 270 -1.82 -0.60 8.21
CA SER A 270 -2.84 -1.41 7.55
C SER A 270 -4.23 -1.03 8.07
N PHE A 271 -5.27 -1.57 7.45
CA PHE A 271 -6.67 -1.29 7.84
C PHE A 271 -7.51 -2.56 7.83
N VAL A 272 -8.43 -2.65 8.78
CA VAL A 272 -9.54 -3.60 8.74
C VAL A 272 -10.84 -2.80 8.70
N VAL A 273 -11.63 -3.00 7.64
CA VAL A 273 -12.97 -2.41 7.53
C VAL A 273 -14.01 -3.48 7.85
N THR A 274 -14.83 -3.23 8.88
CA THR A 274 -15.90 -4.17 9.25
C THR A 274 -17.04 -4.09 8.27
N LEU A 275 -17.34 -5.20 7.60
CA LEU A 275 -18.36 -5.29 6.55
C LEU A 275 -19.25 -6.52 6.76
N PRO A 276 -20.49 -6.49 6.28
CA PRO A 276 -21.35 -7.67 6.26
C PRO A 276 -20.73 -8.80 5.41
N GLY A 277 -20.84 -10.02 5.89
CA GLY A 277 -20.27 -11.19 5.19
C GLY A 277 -18.76 -11.35 5.28
N GLY A 278 -18.10 -10.54 6.12
CA GLY A 278 -16.66 -10.58 6.39
C GLY A 278 -15.93 -9.29 6.01
N ASN A 279 -14.84 -9.03 6.71
CA ASN A 279 -14.09 -7.78 6.68
C ASN A 279 -13.21 -7.64 5.42
N LEU A 280 -12.97 -6.38 5.03
CA LEU A 280 -11.87 -6.01 4.14
C LEU A 280 -10.62 -5.76 4.98
N PHE A 281 -9.50 -6.39 4.62
CA PHE A 281 -8.17 -6.04 5.10
C PHE A 281 -7.37 -5.39 3.97
N PHE A 282 -6.74 -4.26 4.24
CA PHE A 282 -5.81 -3.58 3.35
C PHE A 282 -4.46 -3.44 4.05
N ALA A 283 -3.43 -4.10 3.53
CA ALA A 283 -2.12 -4.13 4.15
C ALA A 283 -1.35 -2.81 4.02
N GLY A 284 -1.58 -2.02 2.95
CA GLY A 284 -0.62 -1.00 2.53
C GLY A 284 0.71 -1.64 2.14
N ASP A 285 1.81 -0.92 2.34
CA ASP A 285 3.16 -1.48 2.24
C ASP A 285 3.63 -1.97 3.60
N THR A 286 4.30 -3.12 3.59
CA THR A 286 4.77 -3.73 4.84
C THR A 286 5.90 -4.73 4.61
N GLY A 287 6.87 -4.74 5.52
CA GLY A 287 7.74 -5.87 5.79
C GLY A 287 7.04 -6.89 6.68
N MET A 288 7.72 -8.01 6.95
CA MET A 288 7.19 -9.02 7.87
C MET A 288 7.32 -8.57 9.33
N GLY A 289 8.41 -7.90 9.68
CA GLY A 289 8.73 -7.55 11.06
C GLY A 289 8.66 -8.79 11.97
N ASP A 290 8.06 -8.65 13.14
CA ASP A 290 7.81 -9.75 14.07
C ASP A 290 6.70 -10.72 13.60
N GLY A 291 5.99 -10.39 12.52
CA GLY A 291 4.91 -11.18 11.94
C GLY A 291 3.66 -11.30 12.81
N ARG A 292 3.50 -10.48 13.85
CA ARG A 292 2.33 -10.50 14.73
C ARG A 292 1.17 -9.68 14.17
N TRP A 293 1.45 -8.61 13.45
CA TRP A 293 0.44 -7.70 12.92
C TRP A 293 -0.68 -8.37 12.10
N PRO A 294 -0.46 -9.43 11.29
CA PRO A 294 -1.57 -10.08 10.59
C PRO A 294 -2.48 -10.86 11.53
N VAL A 295 -1.91 -11.42 12.62
CA VAL A 295 -2.69 -12.14 13.64
C VAL A 295 -3.53 -11.16 14.46
N GLU A 296 -2.97 -9.99 14.80
CA GLU A 296 -3.66 -8.90 15.48
C GLU A 296 -4.84 -8.38 14.63
N ALA A 297 -4.61 -8.18 13.32
CA ALA A 297 -5.67 -7.79 12.39
C ALA A 297 -6.77 -8.86 12.25
N ALA A 298 -6.40 -10.15 12.23
CA ALA A 298 -7.36 -11.26 12.16
C ALA A 298 -8.25 -11.36 13.39
N ALA A 299 -7.79 -10.89 14.55
CA ALA A 299 -8.59 -10.86 15.79
C ALA A 299 -9.80 -9.89 15.72
N LEU A 300 -9.79 -8.96 14.76
CA LEU A 300 -10.92 -8.03 14.54
C LEU A 300 -12.12 -8.66 13.82
N GLY A 301 -12.02 -9.93 13.46
CA GLY A 301 -13.11 -10.71 12.85
C GLY A 301 -12.71 -11.34 11.50
N PRO A 302 -13.60 -12.14 10.91
CA PRO A 302 -13.28 -12.92 9.72
C PRO A 302 -12.96 -12.00 8.52
N ILE A 303 -11.81 -12.23 7.87
CA ILE A 303 -11.37 -11.49 6.69
C ILE A 303 -11.93 -12.15 5.42
N ARG A 304 -12.82 -11.44 4.74
CA ARG A 304 -13.41 -11.86 3.46
C ARG A 304 -12.46 -11.60 2.30
N LEU A 305 -11.88 -10.40 2.27
CA LEU A 305 -10.95 -9.95 1.25
C LEU A 305 -9.72 -9.33 1.91
N ALA A 306 -8.53 -9.81 1.52
CA ALA A 306 -7.27 -9.18 1.88
C ALA A 306 -6.59 -8.61 0.64
N LEU A 307 -6.08 -7.37 0.73
CA LEU A 307 -5.24 -6.73 -0.26
C LEU A 307 -3.80 -6.77 0.27
N ILE A 308 -2.95 -7.62 -0.30
CA ILE A 308 -1.62 -7.96 0.24
C ILE A 308 -0.54 -7.63 -0.78
N PRO A 309 0.50 -6.83 -0.44
CA PRO A 309 1.59 -6.50 -1.34
C PRO A 309 2.44 -7.74 -1.66
N ILE A 310 2.92 -7.83 -2.91
CA ILE A 310 3.81 -8.88 -3.37
C ILE A 310 5.00 -8.35 -4.18
N GLY A 311 5.17 -7.05 -4.28
CA GLY A 311 6.18 -6.38 -5.09
C GLY A 311 7.02 -5.38 -4.33
N ALA A 312 8.03 -4.85 -5.01
CA ALA A 312 9.07 -3.98 -4.50
C ALA A 312 9.92 -4.60 -3.37
N PHE A 313 10.10 -5.92 -3.38
CA PHE A 313 10.79 -6.66 -2.31
C PHE A 313 12.28 -6.92 -2.58
N ARG A 314 12.76 -6.77 -3.83
CA ARG A 314 14.13 -7.13 -4.22
C ARG A 314 14.99 -5.90 -4.42
N PHE A 315 16.00 -5.74 -3.58
CA PHE A 315 17.00 -4.69 -3.68
C PHE A 315 18.42 -5.22 -3.88
N VAL A 316 18.60 -6.53 -3.70
CA VAL A 316 19.83 -7.27 -4.05
C VAL A 316 19.48 -8.56 -4.78
N THR A 317 20.43 -9.07 -5.57
CA THR A 317 20.23 -10.30 -6.36
C THR A 317 19.82 -11.46 -5.45
N GLY A 318 18.78 -12.21 -5.86
CA GLY A 318 18.28 -13.37 -5.13
C GLY A 318 17.40 -13.07 -3.91
N GLN A 319 17.28 -11.81 -3.51
CA GLN A 319 16.43 -11.42 -2.37
C GLN A 319 14.96 -11.78 -2.62
N MET A 320 14.30 -12.35 -1.61
CA MET A 320 12.92 -12.82 -1.67
C MET A 320 11.96 -11.98 -0.82
N ALA A 321 12.49 -11.11 0.03
CA ALA A 321 11.79 -10.09 0.82
C ALA A 321 12.81 -9.05 1.28
N SER A 322 12.37 -7.83 1.58
CA SER A 322 13.16 -6.82 2.29
C SER A 322 12.54 -6.52 3.65
N GLY A 323 13.24 -5.77 4.49
CA GLY A 323 12.67 -5.34 5.77
C GLY A 323 11.42 -4.49 5.62
N SER A 324 11.34 -3.70 4.55
CA SER A 324 10.19 -2.79 4.30
C SER A 324 9.08 -3.40 3.45
N HIS A 325 9.37 -4.50 2.72
CA HIS A 325 8.42 -5.10 1.78
C HIS A 325 8.49 -6.62 1.84
N ILE A 326 7.35 -7.25 2.12
CA ILE A 326 7.20 -8.70 2.00
C ILE A 326 7.28 -9.11 0.54
N GLY A 327 7.94 -10.24 0.28
CA GLY A 327 7.87 -10.91 -1.00
C GLY A 327 6.76 -11.97 -1.02
N PRO A 328 6.49 -12.57 -2.20
CA PRO A 328 5.39 -13.51 -2.36
C PRO A 328 5.35 -14.67 -1.35
N PRO A 329 6.47 -15.29 -0.93
CA PRO A 329 6.44 -16.32 0.12
C PRO A 329 5.88 -15.81 1.46
N GLN A 330 6.35 -14.63 1.91
CA GLN A 330 5.85 -14.01 3.13
C GLN A 330 4.40 -13.53 2.97
N ALA A 331 4.02 -13.05 1.78
CA ALA A 331 2.64 -12.65 1.49
C ALA A 331 1.66 -13.84 1.66
N VAL A 332 2.06 -15.07 1.28
CA VAL A 332 1.28 -16.28 1.53
C VAL A 332 1.16 -16.56 3.03
N GLN A 333 2.22 -16.38 3.81
CA GLN A 333 2.16 -16.53 5.27
C GLN A 333 1.26 -15.48 5.92
N VAL A 334 1.27 -14.24 5.40
CA VAL A 334 0.34 -13.18 5.83
C VAL A 334 -1.11 -13.58 5.52
N PHE A 335 -1.37 -14.08 4.31
CA PHE A 335 -2.69 -14.59 3.92
C PHE A 335 -3.19 -15.69 4.88
N GLU A 336 -2.31 -16.63 5.23
CA GLU A 336 -2.63 -17.70 6.18
C GLU A 336 -2.87 -17.18 7.62
N ARG A 337 -2.02 -16.26 8.11
CA ARG A 337 -2.15 -15.67 9.46
C ARG A 337 -3.41 -14.80 9.59
N LEU A 338 -3.78 -14.09 8.54
CA LEU A 338 -5.05 -13.36 8.44
C LEU A 338 -6.27 -14.29 8.40
N ARG A 339 -6.08 -15.58 8.08
CA ARG A 339 -7.17 -16.53 7.79
C ARG A 339 -8.13 -15.96 6.75
N ALA A 340 -7.58 -15.25 5.75
CA ALA A 340 -8.40 -14.60 4.75
C ALA A 340 -9.03 -15.62 3.80
N ALA A 341 -10.31 -15.42 3.46
CA ALA A 341 -11.00 -16.30 2.51
C ALA A 341 -10.51 -16.08 1.08
N THR A 342 -10.24 -14.81 0.73
CA THR A 342 -9.73 -14.42 -0.59
C THR A 342 -8.69 -13.32 -0.40
N ALA A 343 -7.65 -13.31 -1.26
CA ALA A 343 -6.73 -12.18 -1.35
C ALA A 343 -6.46 -11.77 -2.80
N ILE A 344 -6.28 -10.47 -3.00
CA ILE A 344 -5.81 -9.87 -4.25
C ILE A 344 -4.39 -9.33 -4.00
N PRO A 345 -3.40 -9.76 -4.82
CA PRO A 345 -2.04 -9.24 -4.72
C PRO A 345 -1.96 -7.82 -5.29
N ILE A 346 -1.38 -6.93 -4.51
CA ILE A 346 -1.17 -5.53 -4.86
C ILE A 346 0.32 -5.18 -4.89
N HIS A 347 0.65 -3.93 -5.19
CA HIS A 347 2.00 -3.34 -5.16
C HIS A 347 2.98 -4.00 -6.15
N TRP A 348 2.49 -4.44 -7.32
CA TRP A 348 3.30 -5.02 -8.39
C TRP A 348 2.78 -4.58 -9.75
N GLY A 349 3.56 -4.80 -10.81
CA GLY A 349 3.09 -4.66 -12.19
C GLY A 349 2.69 -3.26 -12.67
N THR A 350 2.89 -2.22 -11.87
CA THR A 350 2.52 -0.84 -12.21
C THR A 350 3.72 0.09 -12.27
N PHE A 351 4.49 0.21 -11.21
CA PHE A 351 5.73 1.00 -11.13
C PHE A 351 6.92 0.07 -10.87
N ARG A 352 8.05 0.31 -11.57
CA ARG A 352 9.29 -0.44 -11.33
C ARG A 352 10.06 0.19 -10.19
N LEU A 353 9.82 -0.26 -8.97
CA LEU A 353 10.38 0.30 -7.75
C LEU A 353 11.63 -0.43 -7.24
N SER A 354 11.87 -1.66 -7.69
CA SER A 354 12.93 -2.54 -7.21
C SER A 354 13.56 -3.37 -8.33
N TYR A 355 14.28 -4.44 -8.00
CA TYR A 355 15.09 -5.24 -8.94
C TYR A 355 14.43 -6.55 -9.38
N GLU A 356 13.18 -6.82 -9.03
CA GLU A 356 12.45 -7.95 -9.60
C GLU A 356 11.95 -7.67 -11.03
N GLY A 357 11.93 -8.71 -11.85
CA GLY A 357 11.32 -8.66 -13.18
C GLY A 357 9.79 -8.52 -13.09
N TYR A 358 9.18 -7.97 -14.14
CA TYR A 358 7.71 -7.73 -14.21
C TYR A 358 6.87 -8.95 -13.83
N ARG A 359 7.28 -10.16 -14.25
CA ARG A 359 6.56 -11.42 -14.00
C ARG A 359 7.03 -12.16 -12.75
N THR A 360 8.05 -11.67 -12.08
CA THR A 360 8.62 -12.33 -10.89
C THR A 360 7.62 -12.40 -9.75
N PRO A 361 6.96 -11.31 -9.31
CA PRO A 361 6.03 -11.38 -8.19
C PRO A 361 4.89 -12.36 -8.40
N PRO A 362 4.11 -12.33 -9.51
CA PRO A 362 3.01 -13.27 -9.70
C PRO A 362 3.48 -14.72 -9.92
N GLY A 363 4.65 -14.92 -10.53
CA GLY A 363 5.24 -16.25 -10.69
C GLY A 363 5.63 -16.89 -9.37
N LEU A 364 6.29 -16.11 -8.50
CA LEU A 364 6.64 -16.55 -7.14
C LEU A 364 5.40 -16.77 -6.26
N LEU A 365 4.38 -15.92 -6.38
CA LEU A 365 3.12 -16.11 -5.64
C LEU A 365 2.47 -17.45 -6.01
N LYS A 366 2.39 -17.75 -7.31
CA LYS A 366 1.83 -19.03 -7.79
C LYS A 366 2.59 -20.23 -7.18
N ALA A 367 3.92 -20.18 -7.17
CA ALA A 367 4.75 -21.23 -6.59
C ALA A 367 4.54 -21.34 -5.07
N ALA A 368 4.53 -20.22 -4.35
CA ALA A 368 4.35 -20.18 -2.90
C ALA A 368 2.97 -20.71 -2.47
N MET A 369 1.90 -20.35 -3.20
CA MET A 369 0.54 -20.87 -2.95
C MET A 369 0.45 -22.37 -3.19
N ALA A 370 1.11 -22.88 -4.23
CA ALA A 370 1.20 -24.33 -4.47
C ALA A 370 1.96 -25.03 -3.34
N CYS A 371 3.06 -24.45 -2.85
CA CYS A 371 3.82 -24.96 -1.71
C CYS A 371 3.00 -25.00 -0.42
N ALA A 372 2.17 -23.98 -0.20
CA ALA A 372 1.28 -23.94 0.96
C ALA A 372 0.04 -24.85 0.82
N GLY A 373 -0.21 -25.40 -0.37
CA GLY A 373 -1.41 -26.19 -0.65
C GLY A 373 -2.69 -25.36 -0.50
N ARG A 374 -2.64 -24.05 -0.84
CA ARG A 374 -3.73 -23.09 -0.65
C ARG A 374 -4.30 -22.59 -1.96
N THR A 375 -5.54 -22.11 -1.89
CA THR A 375 -6.24 -21.39 -2.96
C THR A 375 -6.77 -20.06 -2.44
N GLY A 376 -7.33 -19.22 -3.32
CA GLY A 376 -7.95 -17.96 -2.91
C GLY A 376 -7.01 -16.74 -2.90
N PHE A 377 -5.71 -16.90 -3.15
CA PHE A 377 -4.77 -15.80 -3.32
C PHE A 377 -4.07 -15.92 -4.67
N ALA A 378 -4.53 -15.14 -5.65
CA ALA A 378 -4.02 -15.19 -7.01
C ALA A 378 -4.11 -13.81 -7.70
N PRO A 379 -3.21 -13.53 -8.68
CA PRO A 379 -3.28 -12.32 -9.47
C PRO A 379 -4.61 -12.20 -10.22
N VAL A 380 -5.16 -10.99 -10.20
CA VAL A 380 -6.31 -10.59 -11.02
C VAL A 380 -5.85 -9.63 -12.11
N ALA A 381 -6.57 -9.53 -13.20
CA ALA A 381 -6.26 -8.57 -14.24
C ALA A 381 -6.61 -7.14 -13.78
N ILE A 382 -5.71 -6.19 -14.06
CA ILE A 382 -5.98 -4.77 -13.81
C ILE A 382 -7.27 -4.37 -14.54
N GLY A 383 -8.18 -3.71 -13.82
CA GLY A 383 -9.45 -3.20 -14.32
C GLY A 383 -10.58 -4.23 -14.40
N ARG A 384 -10.33 -5.54 -14.22
CA ARG A 384 -11.39 -6.55 -14.27
C ARG A 384 -12.10 -6.64 -12.92
N PRO A 385 -13.41 -6.31 -12.86
CA PRO A 385 -14.21 -6.52 -11.65
C PRO A 385 -14.24 -8.00 -11.26
N THR A 386 -13.97 -8.29 -10.00
CA THR A 386 -13.91 -9.64 -9.44
C THR A 386 -14.90 -9.76 -8.29
N ALA A 387 -15.86 -10.65 -8.43
CA ALA A 387 -16.80 -10.95 -7.34
C ALA A 387 -16.06 -11.71 -6.22
N ILE A 388 -16.23 -11.25 -4.98
CA ILE A 388 -15.61 -11.84 -3.80
C ILE A 388 -16.64 -12.67 -3.04
N ALA A 389 -16.38 -13.96 -2.94
CA ALA A 389 -17.24 -14.87 -2.19
C ALA A 389 -17.32 -14.48 -0.70
N PRO A 390 -18.43 -14.71 -0.01
CA PRO A 390 -18.51 -14.57 1.44
C PRO A 390 -17.50 -15.48 2.15
N VAL A 391 -17.21 -15.17 3.42
CA VAL A 391 -16.38 -16.05 4.24
C VAL A 391 -17.08 -17.40 4.41
N GLY A 392 -16.43 -18.48 4.00
CA GLY A 392 -16.89 -19.85 4.26
C GLY A 392 -16.63 -20.29 5.72
N ALA A 393 -17.17 -21.44 6.07
CA ALA A 393 -17.01 -22.00 7.43
C ALA A 393 -15.57 -22.50 7.74
N GLU A 394 -14.75 -22.71 6.73
CA GLU A 394 -13.39 -23.24 6.90
C GLU A 394 -12.36 -22.14 7.06
N ALA A 395 -11.99 -21.86 8.32
CA ALA A 395 -10.79 -21.10 8.64
C ALA A 395 -9.57 -22.03 8.60
N VAL A 396 -8.58 -21.69 7.79
CA VAL A 396 -7.31 -22.39 7.74
C VAL A 396 -6.56 -22.26 9.07
N ALA A 397 -6.20 -23.37 9.67
CA ALA A 397 -5.68 -23.41 11.04
C ALA A 397 -4.14 -23.25 11.14
N THR A 398 -3.36 -23.49 10.08
CA THR A 398 -1.88 -23.56 10.19
C THR A 398 -1.17 -22.70 9.17
N THR A 399 -0.16 -21.96 9.61
CA THR A 399 0.74 -21.18 8.74
C THR A 399 1.89 -22.05 8.26
N THR A 400 2.19 -22.00 6.97
CA THR A 400 3.33 -22.69 6.36
C THR A 400 4.64 -22.09 6.92
N SER A 401 5.49 -22.94 7.50
CA SER A 401 6.76 -22.47 8.07
C SER A 401 7.76 -22.05 6.99
N ASP A 402 8.68 -21.17 7.34
CA ASP A 402 9.77 -20.71 6.45
C ASP A 402 10.57 -21.90 5.89
N ALA A 403 10.89 -22.89 6.72
CA ALA A 403 11.65 -24.05 6.32
C ALA A 403 10.91 -24.91 5.27
N VAL A 404 9.60 -25.04 5.38
CA VAL A 404 8.76 -25.74 4.39
C VAL A 404 8.72 -24.92 3.10
N MET A 405 8.46 -23.61 3.19
CA MET A 405 8.39 -22.70 2.05
C MET A 405 9.71 -22.67 1.27
N VAL A 406 10.84 -22.50 1.95
CA VAL A 406 12.17 -22.46 1.32
C VAL A 406 12.48 -23.76 0.58
N ARG A 407 12.26 -24.92 1.21
CA ARG A 407 12.50 -26.23 0.55
C ARG A 407 11.59 -26.47 -0.64
N CYS A 408 10.31 -26.18 -0.51
CA CYS A 408 9.35 -26.39 -1.58
C CYS A 408 9.60 -25.46 -2.78
N MET A 409 9.99 -24.22 -2.52
CA MET A 409 10.27 -23.24 -3.58
C MET A 409 11.67 -23.37 -4.20
N ASP A 410 12.49 -24.30 -3.75
CA ASP A 410 13.81 -24.54 -4.35
C ASP A 410 13.71 -25.46 -5.58
N THR A 411 13.03 -24.98 -6.61
CA THR A 411 12.84 -25.68 -7.89
C THR A 411 13.51 -24.93 -9.03
N PRO A 412 13.88 -25.60 -10.16
CA PRO A 412 14.44 -24.92 -11.33
C PRO A 412 13.54 -23.78 -11.83
N ALA A 413 12.22 -23.97 -11.86
CA ALA A 413 11.26 -22.98 -12.30
C ALA A 413 11.27 -21.72 -11.43
N VAL A 414 11.45 -21.86 -10.10
CA VAL A 414 11.53 -20.73 -9.17
C VAL A 414 12.92 -20.07 -9.21
N ARG A 415 13.99 -20.86 -9.41
CA ARG A 415 15.35 -20.30 -9.51
C ARG A 415 15.50 -19.34 -10.68
N VAL A 416 14.78 -19.54 -11.79
CA VAL A 416 14.77 -18.62 -12.94
C VAL A 416 14.09 -17.28 -12.59
N LEU A 417 13.24 -17.23 -11.56
CA LEU A 417 12.54 -16.03 -11.09
C LEU A 417 13.31 -15.27 -9.99
N ARG A 418 14.39 -15.87 -9.48
CA ARG A 418 15.23 -15.30 -8.40
C ARG A 418 16.25 -14.28 -8.88
#